data_170d6af01a6861b0aace95376ba6e52c
#
_entry.id   170d6af01a6861b0aace95376ba6e52c
#
_cell.length_a   1.000
_cell.length_b   1.000
_cell.length_c   1.000
_cell.angle_alpha   90.00
_cell.angle_beta   90.00
_cell.angle_gamma   90.00
#
_symmetry.space_group_name_H-M   'P 1'
#
loop_
_entity.id
_entity.type
_entity.pdbx_description
1 polymer ?
#
loop_
_entity_poly.entity_id
_entity_poly.type
_entity_poly.pdbx_seq_one_letter_code
_entity_poly.pdbx_strand_id
1 'polypeptide(L)'
;MSQGLLVINAGSSSIKFSVFALPADGGDLALVCRGLQENIGEENPHFKAFDHDGRVLTDVRPTPPTGGHYRKQGPDHRRRANDNQPSLADGEVYDHQAALRDLLGWLGKMPNLPEVIAAGHRVVHGGKEFSDPQRLTPEIMTRLETFIPLAPLHQPHNLSVIRAFTAVRPDLPQVGCFDTAFHHGQPELA
;
A
#
# COMPACT_ATOMS: atom_id res chain seq x y z
N MET A 1 -13.41 -2.44 -22.35
CA MET A 1 -13.22 -3.00 -20.99
C MET A 1 -13.64 -1.92 -20.01
N SER A 2 -14.27 -2.27 -18.89
CA SER A 2 -14.59 -1.30 -17.84
C SER A 2 -13.30 -0.85 -17.16
N GLN A 3 -13.21 0.43 -16.81
CA GLN A 3 -12.07 1.00 -16.09
C GLN A 3 -12.30 0.91 -14.58
N GLY A 4 -11.22 0.86 -13.81
CA GLY A 4 -11.29 0.76 -12.35
C GLY A 4 -10.20 1.53 -11.63
N LEU A 5 -10.45 1.76 -10.34
CA LEU A 5 -9.51 2.37 -9.41
C LEU A 5 -9.12 1.36 -8.34
N LEU A 6 -7.85 1.28 -8.04
CA LEU A 6 -7.32 0.54 -6.90
C LEU A 6 -7.07 1.51 -5.74
N VAL A 7 -7.66 1.27 -4.59
CA VAL A 7 -7.42 2.04 -3.36
C VAL A 7 -6.59 1.22 -2.40
N ILE A 8 -5.51 1.80 -1.88
CA ILE A 8 -4.55 1.14 -0.99
C ILE A 8 -4.44 1.91 0.33
N ASN A 9 -4.55 1.17 1.42
CA ASN A 9 -4.25 1.67 2.77
C ASN A 9 -3.20 0.73 3.38
N ALA A 10 -1.98 1.20 3.47
CA ALA A 10 -0.84 0.43 3.94
C ALA A 10 -0.46 0.80 5.38
N GLY A 11 -0.35 -0.24 6.20
CA GLY A 11 0.21 -0.20 7.55
C GLY A 11 1.62 -0.80 7.59
N SER A 12 2.21 -0.89 8.78
CA SER A 12 3.57 -1.45 8.99
C SER A 12 3.69 -2.91 8.58
N SER A 13 2.65 -3.72 8.81
CA SER A 13 2.62 -5.16 8.49
C SER A 13 1.36 -5.58 7.73
N SER A 14 0.66 -4.63 7.09
CA SER A 14 -0.58 -4.95 6.37
C SER A 14 -0.83 -4.02 5.19
N ILE A 15 -1.54 -4.55 4.19
CA ILE A 15 -2.10 -3.78 3.08
C ILE A 15 -3.58 -4.10 2.98
N LYS A 16 -4.43 -3.09 3.18
CA LYS A 16 -5.85 -3.14 2.84
C LYS A 16 -6.06 -2.54 1.47
N PHE A 17 -6.90 -3.16 0.66
CA PHE A 17 -7.20 -2.66 -0.67
C PHE A 17 -8.68 -2.77 -1.02
N SER A 18 -9.12 -1.95 -1.97
CA SER A 18 -10.42 -2.04 -2.61
C SER A 18 -10.29 -1.70 -4.08
N VAL A 19 -11.03 -2.41 -4.93
CA VAL A 19 -11.15 -2.12 -6.36
C VAL A 19 -12.55 -1.61 -6.64
N PHE A 20 -12.63 -0.46 -7.29
CA PHE A 20 -13.89 0.15 -7.71
C PHE A 20 -13.96 0.19 -9.22
N ALA A 21 -15.13 -0.11 -9.78
CA ALA A 21 -15.42 0.14 -11.18
C ALA A 21 -15.83 1.60 -11.39
N LEU A 22 -15.34 2.19 -12.47
CA LEU A 22 -15.75 3.50 -12.96
C LEU A 22 -16.94 3.31 -13.88
N PRO A 23 -18.11 3.88 -13.57
CA PRO A 23 -19.26 3.83 -14.47
C PRO A 23 -19.03 4.69 -15.71
N ALA A 24 -19.48 4.20 -16.86
CA ALA A 24 -19.32 4.89 -18.14
C ALA A 24 -20.10 6.22 -18.23
N ASP A 25 -21.13 6.36 -17.40
CA ASP A 25 -22.02 7.54 -17.34
C ASP A 25 -21.56 8.60 -16.31
N GLY A 26 -20.44 8.39 -15.64
CA GLY A 26 -19.91 9.30 -14.61
C GLY A 26 -20.69 9.24 -13.29
N GLY A 27 -21.46 8.18 -13.05
CA GLY A 27 -22.15 7.93 -11.78
C GLY A 27 -21.21 7.56 -10.62
N ASP A 28 -21.77 7.01 -9.54
CA ASP A 28 -21.01 6.63 -8.36
C ASP A 28 -20.11 5.41 -8.62
N LEU A 29 -18.95 5.38 -7.95
CA LEU A 29 -18.04 4.26 -7.99
C LEU A 29 -18.68 3.00 -7.39
N ALA A 30 -18.62 1.89 -8.11
CA ALA A 30 -19.12 0.61 -7.64
C ALA A 30 -17.98 -0.24 -7.05
N LEU A 31 -18.12 -0.68 -5.80
CA LEU A 31 -17.18 -1.62 -5.20
C LEU A 31 -17.25 -2.96 -5.95
N VAL A 32 -16.12 -3.44 -6.43
CA VAL A 32 -15.99 -4.74 -7.12
C VAL A 32 -15.47 -5.80 -6.17
N CYS A 33 -14.34 -5.49 -5.50
CA CYS A 33 -13.76 -6.37 -4.49
C CYS A 33 -12.96 -5.56 -3.48
N ARG A 34 -12.72 -6.17 -2.33
CA ARG A 34 -11.88 -5.64 -1.27
C ARG A 34 -11.08 -6.76 -0.63
N GLY A 35 -9.97 -6.43 0.00
CA GLY A 35 -9.17 -7.45 0.66
C GLY A 35 -8.11 -6.87 1.58
N LEU A 36 -7.35 -7.80 2.14
CA LEU A 36 -6.38 -7.54 3.17
C LEU A 36 -5.22 -8.52 3.02
N GLN A 37 -4.02 -7.99 3.09
CA GLN A 37 -2.81 -8.78 3.34
C GLN A 37 -2.29 -8.41 4.72
N GLU A 38 -2.00 -9.41 5.54
CA GLU A 38 -1.57 -9.27 6.93
C GLU A 38 -0.25 -10.01 7.15
N ASN A 39 0.42 -9.68 8.27
CA ASN A 39 1.70 -10.27 8.68
C ASN A 39 2.79 -10.11 7.60
N ILE A 40 2.78 -8.98 6.90
CA ILE A 40 3.81 -8.64 5.92
C ILE A 40 5.12 -8.37 6.69
N GLY A 41 6.19 -9.08 6.32
CA GLY A 41 7.46 -9.04 7.03
C GLY A 41 7.51 -9.91 8.29
N GLU A 42 6.44 -10.63 8.61
CA GLU A 42 6.30 -11.49 9.78
C GLU A 42 6.10 -12.95 9.38
N GLU A 43 6.02 -13.86 10.38
CA GLU A 43 5.66 -15.25 10.15
C GLU A 43 4.18 -15.38 9.73
N ASN A 44 3.89 -16.30 8.81
CA ASN A 44 2.55 -16.63 8.35
C ASN A 44 1.77 -15.46 7.71
N PRO A 45 2.29 -14.84 6.64
CA PRO A 45 1.53 -13.85 5.89
C PRO A 45 0.20 -14.45 5.40
N HIS A 46 -0.80 -13.60 5.31
CA HIS A 46 -2.15 -14.03 4.97
C HIS A 46 -2.77 -13.06 3.97
N PHE A 47 -3.33 -13.57 2.89
CA PHE A 47 -4.04 -12.81 1.89
C PHE A 47 -5.48 -13.25 1.78
N LYS A 48 -6.41 -12.34 2.06
CA LYS A 48 -7.86 -12.51 1.89
C LYS A 48 -8.44 -11.47 0.98
N ALA A 49 -9.40 -11.89 0.13
CA ALA A 49 -10.21 -10.96 -0.65
C ALA A 49 -11.66 -11.44 -0.74
N PHE A 50 -12.55 -10.47 -0.88
CA PHE A 50 -13.99 -10.64 -0.92
C PHE A 50 -14.58 -9.84 -2.07
N ASP A 51 -15.65 -10.33 -2.66
CA ASP A 51 -16.45 -9.55 -3.60
C ASP A 51 -17.29 -8.45 -2.89
N HIS A 52 -18.08 -7.72 -3.66
CA HIS A 52 -18.95 -6.67 -3.12
C HIS A 52 -20.03 -7.21 -2.17
N ASP A 53 -20.44 -8.48 -2.32
CA ASP A 53 -21.42 -9.15 -1.45
C ASP A 53 -20.78 -9.77 -0.20
N GLY A 54 -19.45 -9.72 -0.09
CA GLY A 54 -18.70 -10.32 1.02
C GLY A 54 -18.39 -11.80 0.85
N ARG A 55 -18.60 -12.40 -0.34
CA ARG A 55 -18.18 -13.76 -0.63
C ARG A 55 -16.67 -13.83 -0.79
N VAL A 56 -16.06 -14.89 -0.27
CA VAL A 56 -14.62 -15.09 -0.34
C VAL A 56 -14.18 -15.36 -1.79
N LEU A 57 -13.30 -14.53 -2.31
CA LEU A 57 -12.65 -14.69 -3.60
C LEU A 57 -11.30 -15.41 -3.47
N THR A 58 -10.58 -15.16 -2.39
CA THR A 58 -9.34 -15.85 -2.04
C THR A 58 -9.12 -15.82 -0.53
N ASP A 59 -8.49 -16.86 -0.02
CA ASP A 59 -8.05 -17.00 1.37
C ASP A 59 -6.80 -17.89 1.37
N VAL A 60 -5.63 -17.29 1.22
CA VAL A 60 -4.37 -18.01 1.03
C VAL A 60 -3.28 -17.50 1.96
N ARG A 61 -2.31 -18.34 2.23
CA ARG A 61 -1.08 -18.01 2.94
C ARG A 61 0.05 -17.99 1.92
N PRO A 62 0.47 -16.79 1.47
CA PRO A 62 1.59 -16.67 0.56
C PRO A 62 2.83 -17.32 1.18
N THR A 63 3.58 -18.04 0.37
CA THR A 63 4.89 -18.55 0.75
C THR A 63 5.96 -17.61 0.23
N PRO A 64 7.04 -17.36 0.98
CA PRO A 64 8.17 -16.60 0.44
C PRO A 64 8.66 -17.25 -0.85
N PRO A 65 9.26 -16.47 -1.76
CA PRO A 65 9.96 -17.01 -2.91
C PRO A 65 10.93 -18.13 -2.48
N THR A 66 11.11 -19.13 -3.33
CA THR A 66 11.87 -20.36 -3.01
C THR A 66 13.27 -20.01 -2.47
N GLY A 67 13.54 -20.35 -1.20
CA GLY A 67 14.79 -20.02 -0.49
C GLY A 67 14.68 -18.87 0.52
N GLY A 68 13.54 -18.16 0.57
CA GLY A 68 13.28 -17.11 1.55
C GLY A 68 12.86 -17.65 2.92
N HIS A 69 13.29 -16.98 3.97
CA HIS A 69 12.87 -17.24 5.34
C HIS A 69 12.08 -16.04 5.88
N TYR A 70 11.05 -16.31 6.69
CA TYR A 70 10.42 -15.25 7.48
C TYR A 70 11.41 -14.74 8.54
N ARG A 71 11.52 -13.44 8.68
CA ARG A 71 12.37 -12.85 9.71
C ARG A 71 11.76 -13.15 11.08
N LYS A 72 12.41 -14.00 11.88
CA LYS A 72 12.06 -14.12 13.31
C LYS A 72 12.41 -12.79 13.98
N GLN A 73 11.42 -12.04 14.41
CA GLN A 73 11.65 -10.92 15.32
C GLN A 73 12.03 -11.48 16.69
N GLY A 74 13.32 -11.59 16.94
CA GLY A 74 13.84 -11.78 18.29
C GLY A 74 13.87 -10.42 19.01
N PRO A 75 13.71 -10.38 20.36
CA PRO A 75 13.77 -9.14 21.12
C PRO A 75 15.23 -8.70 21.33
N ASP A 76 15.89 -8.25 20.27
CA ASP A 76 17.27 -7.71 20.43
C ASP A 76 17.37 -6.31 19.83
N HIS A 77 17.05 -5.31 20.68
CA HIS A 77 17.24 -3.89 20.39
C HIS A 77 18.70 -3.41 20.45
N ARG A 78 19.69 -4.32 20.33
CA ARG A 78 21.11 -3.98 20.40
C ARG A 78 21.87 -4.46 19.17
N ARG A 79 21.63 -3.86 18.01
CA ARG A 79 22.65 -3.88 16.96
C ARG A 79 23.21 -2.48 16.76
N ARG A 80 24.51 -2.40 17.06
CA ARG A 80 25.38 -1.22 16.90
C ARG A 80 25.41 -0.80 15.44
N ALA A 81 25.28 0.50 15.21
CA ALA A 81 25.57 1.15 13.95
C ALA A 81 27.06 0.98 13.61
N ASN A 82 27.42 -0.07 12.91
CA ASN A 82 28.65 -0.16 12.14
C ASN A 82 28.81 -1.55 11.48
N ASP A 83 28.08 -1.81 10.40
CA ASP A 83 28.44 -2.89 9.46
C ASP A 83 28.04 -2.47 8.05
N ASN A 84 29.00 -1.85 7.40
CA ASN A 84 28.95 -1.49 6.00
C ASN A 84 29.42 -2.71 5.16
N GLN A 85 28.70 -3.84 5.25
CA GLN A 85 28.87 -4.99 4.36
C GLN A 85 27.52 -5.50 3.90
N PRO A 86 27.29 -5.66 2.57
CA PRO A 86 26.13 -6.36 2.07
C PRO A 86 26.27 -7.83 2.46
N SER A 87 25.46 -8.29 3.40
CA SER A 87 25.31 -9.70 3.72
C SER A 87 24.61 -10.40 2.56
N LEU A 88 25.37 -11.08 1.73
CA LEU A 88 24.91 -12.05 0.75
C LEU A 88 24.46 -13.30 1.51
N ALA A 89 23.20 -13.51 1.72
CA ALA A 89 22.48 -14.75 2.04
C ALA A 89 21.30 -14.62 3.00
N ASP A 90 20.61 -13.50 3.05
CA ASP A 90 19.31 -13.45 3.73
C ASP A 90 18.23 -13.74 2.70
N GLY A 91 17.54 -14.86 2.85
CA GLY A 91 16.43 -15.26 1.98
C GLY A 91 15.42 -14.11 1.86
N GLU A 92 14.81 -13.97 0.67
CA GLU A 92 13.84 -12.90 0.41
C GLU A 92 12.72 -12.92 1.46
N VAL A 93 12.60 -11.85 2.20
CA VAL A 93 11.50 -11.62 3.16
C VAL A 93 10.24 -11.31 2.36
N TYR A 94 9.10 -11.84 2.77
CA TYR A 94 7.80 -11.45 2.22
C TYR A 94 7.48 -10.02 2.67
N ASP A 95 8.05 -9.05 1.98
CA ASP A 95 7.91 -7.62 2.27
C ASP A 95 6.70 -6.99 1.53
N HIS A 96 6.50 -5.69 1.69
CA HIS A 96 5.43 -4.96 1.02
C HIS A 96 5.55 -5.01 -0.51
N GLN A 97 6.74 -5.12 -1.07
CA GLN A 97 6.93 -5.25 -2.51
C GLN A 97 6.47 -6.62 -3.01
N ALA A 98 6.81 -7.70 -2.28
CA ALA A 98 6.32 -9.04 -2.58
C ALA A 98 4.78 -9.11 -2.45
N ALA A 99 4.24 -8.55 -1.37
CA ALA A 99 2.80 -8.47 -1.15
C ALA A 99 2.06 -7.71 -2.28
N LEU A 100 2.62 -6.59 -2.74
CA LEU A 100 2.04 -5.84 -3.88
C LEU A 100 2.14 -6.61 -5.19
N ARG A 101 3.26 -7.31 -5.46
CA ARG A 101 3.37 -8.19 -6.64
C ARG A 101 2.30 -9.27 -6.63
N ASP A 102 2.08 -9.93 -5.47
CA ASP A 102 1.05 -10.95 -5.32
C ASP A 102 -0.35 -10.38 -5.51
N LEU A 103 -0.64 -9.23 -4.91
CA LEU A 103 -1.92 -8.52 -5.09
C LEU A 103 -2.18 -8.21 -6.56
N LEU A 104 -1.24 -7.56 -7.24
CA LEU A 104 -1.39 -7.16 -8.64
C LEU A 104 -1.44 -8.38 -9.57
N GLY A 105 -0.65 -9.42 -9.26
CA GLY A 105 -0.70 -10.69 -9.98
C GLY A 105 -2.03 -11.43 -9.81
N TRP A 106 -2.62 -11.37 -8.62
CA TRP A 106 -3.94 -11.91 -8.34
C TRP A 106 -5.04 -11.11 -9.08
N LEU A 107 -5.01 -9.77 -8.97
CA LEU A 107 -5.95 -8.91 -9.69
C LEU A 107 -5.91 -9.17 -11.20
N GLY A 108 -4.72 -9.33 -11.77
CA GLY A 108 -4.56 -9.58 -13.21
C GLY A 108 -5.09 -10.95 -13.70
N LYS A 109 -5.34 -11.90 -12.77
CA LYS A 109 -5.90 -13.24 -13.07
C LYS A 109 -7.41 -13.33 -12.82
N MET A 110 -7.98 -12.35 -12.16
CA MET A 110 -9.40 -12.36 -11.81
C MET A 110 -10.26 -12.09 -13.05
N PRO A 111 -11.18 -12.97 -13.40
CA PRO A 111 -12.09 -12.74 -14.51
C PRO A 111 -13.03 -11.56 -14.21
N ASN A 112 -13.35 -10.77 -15.22
CA ASN A 112 -14.31 -9.67 -15.13
C ASN A 112 -13.95 -8.50 -14.19
N LEU A 113 -12.72 -8.42 -13.72
CA LEU A 113 -12.27 -7.20 -13.04
C LEU A 113 -12.11 -6.06 -14.06
N PRO A 114 -12.42 -4.82 -13.64
CA PRO A 114 -12.13 -3.65 -14.45
C PRO A 114 -10.61 -3.48 -14.60
N GLU A 115 -10.19 -2.93 -15.74
CA GLU A 115 -8.80 -2.53 -15.93
C GLU A 115 -8.45 -1.41 -14.94
N VAL A 116 -7.49 -1.68 -14.04
CA VAL A 116 -7.03 -0.66 -13.09
C VAL A 116 -6.22 0.40 -13.82
N ILE A 117 -6.74 1.62 -13.87
CA ILE A 117 -6.13 2.76 -14.58
C ILE A 117 -5.43 3.76 -13.65
N ALA A 118 -5.68 3.70 -12.34
CA ALA A 118 -5.00 4.51 -11.33
C ALA A 118 -5.06 3.84 -9.95
N ALA A 119 -4.12 4.23 -9.07
CA ALA A 119 -4.12 3.82 -7.68
C ALA A 119 -4.20 5.02 -6.74
N GLY A 120 -5.11 4.95 -5.75
CA GLY A 120 -5.22 5.90 -4.65
C GLY A 120 -4.54 5.34 -3.39
N HIS A 121 -3.74 6.16 -2.71
CA HIS A 121 -3.08 5.81 -1.47
C HIS A 121 -3.56 6.70 -0.33
N ARG A 122 -3.93 6.08 0.80
CA ARG A 122 -4.09 6.82 2.04
C ARG A 122 -2.72 7.16 2.59
N VAL A 123 -2.48 8.44 2.86
CA VAL A 123 -1.25 8.97 3.46
C VAL A 123 -1.60 9.68 4.77
N VAL A 124 -0.95 9.30 5.86
CA VAL A 124 -1.32 9.80 7.20
C VAL A 124 -1.11 11.31 7.32
N HIS A 125 -0.07 11.87 6.69
CA HIS A 125 0.25 13.28 6.88
C HIS A 125 0.65 13.99 5.59
N GLY A 126 -0.12 15.03 5.23
CA GLY A 126 0.16 15.95 4.11
C GLY A 126 0.86 17.25 4.51
N GLY A 127 1.28 17.38 5.77
CA GLY A 127 1.80 18.65 6.30
C GLY A 127 0.70 19.72 6.34
N LYS A 128 1.13 20.96 6.23
CA LYS A 128 0.23 22.10 6.00
C LYS A 128 0.03 22.39 4.51
N GLU A 129 0.74 21.66 3.64
CA GLU A 129 0.81 21.93 2.20
C GLU A 129 -0.26 21.16 1.42
N PHE A 130 -0.53 19.91 1.81
CA PHE A 130 -1.41 19.03 1.03
C PHE A 130 -2.72 18.80 1.79
N SER A 131 -3.72 19.61 1.44
CA SER A 131 -5.12 19.40 1.87
C SER A 131 -5.94 18.63 0.85
N ASP A 132 -5.60 18.75 -0.43
CA ASP A 132 -6.29 18.11 -1.52
C ASP A 132 -5.52 16.87 -2.02
N PRO A 133 -6.20 15.90 -2.66
CA PRO A 133 -5.52 14.77 -3.28
C PRO A 133 -4.43 15.23 -4.26
N GLN A 134 -3.24 14.61 -4.18
CA GLN A 134 -2.09 14.96 -5.01
C GLN A 134 -1.68 13.78 -5.89
N ARG A 135 -1.37 14.06 -7.17
CA ARG A 135 -0.68 13.08 -8.01
C ARG A 135 0.73 12.89 -7.46
N LEU A 136 1.09 11.64 -7.16
CA LEU A 136 2.38 11.28 -6.55
C LEU A 136 3.48 11.27 -7.61
N THR A 137 4.04 12.47 -7.86
CA THR A 137 5.26 12.64 -8.67
C THR A 137 6.51 12.50 -7.81
N PRO A 138 7.72 12.34 -8.39
CA PRO A 138 8.97 12.34 -7.62
C PRO A 138 9.14 13.58 -6.73
N GLU A 139 8.71 14.75 -7.20
CA GLU A 139 8.77 16.02 -6.46
C GLU A 139 7.84 15.98 -5.24
N ILE A 140 6.60 15.54 -5.42
CA ILE A 140 5.64 15.36 -4.32
C ILE A 140 6.16 14.33 -3.30
N MET A 141 6.73 13.22 -3.77
CA MET A 141 7.31 12.21 -2.88
C MET A 141 8.46 12.79 -2.04
N THR A 142 9.34 13.61 -2.63
CA THR A 142 10.41 14.31 -1.90
C THR A 142 9.84 15.26 -0.85
N ARG A 143 8.76 16.00 -1.17
CA ARG A 143 8.08 16.85 -0.19
C ARG A 143 7.47 16.04 0.95
N LEU A 144 6.80 14.94 0.66
CA LEU A 144 6.20 14.07 1.69
C LEU A 144 7.24 13.47 2.64
N GLU A 145 8.49 13.25 2.19
CA GLU A 145 9.60 12.81 3.04
C GLU A 145 9.94 13.84 4.13
N THR A 146 9.81 15.14 3.83
CA THR A 146 10.06 16.19 4.83
C THR A 146 9.06 16.17 5.98
N PHE A 147 7.92 15.48 5.83
CA PHE A 147 6.89 15.33 6.87
C PHE A 147 7.08 14.09 7.74
N ILE A 148 8.11 13.26 7.49
CA ILE A 148 8.42 12.10 8.34
C ILE A 148 8.50 12.48 9.84
N PRO A 149 9.13 13.59 10.25
CA PRO A 149 9.17 13.98 11.66
C PRO A 149 7.80 14.25 12.29
N LEU A 150 6.76 14.54 11.50
CA LEU A 150 5.40 14.79 11.97
C LEU A 150 4.63 13.48 12.27
N ALA A 151 4.98 12.39 11.59
CA ALA A 151 4.38 11.06 11.79
C ALA A 151 5.43 9.96 11.62
N PRO A 152 6.45 9.88 12.49
CA PRO A 152 7.65 9.05 12.27
C PRO A 152 7.36 7.55 12.26
N LEU A 153 6.25 7.10 12.88
CA LEU A 153 5.86 5.69 12.91
C LEU A 153 5.04 5.27 11.68
N HIS A 154 4.42 6.19 10.96
CA HIS A 154 3.47 5.88 9.88
C HIS A 154 3.92 6.38 8.51
N GLN A 155 4.42 7.62 8.44
CA GLN A 155 4.80 8.24 7.16
C GLN A 155 5.84 7.41 6.38
N PRO A 156 6.93 6.91 6.98
CA PRO A 156 7.90 6.09 6.25
C PRO A 156 7.28 4.84 5.61
N HIS A 157 6.34 4.17 6.31
CA HIS A 157 5.64 2.99 5.78
C HIS A 157 4.75 3.34 4.59
N ASN A 158 3.97 4.44 4.68
CA ASN A 158 3.15 4.89 3.55
C ASN A 158 4.02 5.16 2.32
N LEU A 159 5.13 5.90 2.49
CA LEU A 159 6.02 6.24 1.38
C LEU A 159 6.73 5.01 0.81
N SER A 160 7.11 4.04 1.64
CA SER A 160 7.76 2.80 1.18
C SER A 160 6.83 1.98 0.28
N VAL A 161 5.54 1.90 0.64
CA VAL A 161 4.54 1.18 -0.16
C VAL A 161 4.26 1.88 -1.49
N ILE A 162 4.19 3.21 -1.51
CA ILE A 162 4.05 3.99 -2.75
C ILE A 162 5.26 3.74 -3.67
N ARG A 163 6.49 3.73 -3.14
CA ARG A 163 7.69 3.40 -3.92
C ARG A 163 7.70 1.97 -4.42
N ALA A 164 7.31 1.02 -3.57
CA ALA A 164 7.20 -0.38 -3.96
C ALA A 164 6.15 -0.56 -5.07
N PHE A 165 5.02 0.17 -5.00
CA PHE A 165 4.01 0.17 -6.05
C PHE A 165 4.57 0.75 -7.36
N THR A 166 5.28 1.89 -7.29
CA THR A 166 5.95 2.48 -8.46
C THR A 166 6.94 1.50 -9.12
N ALA A 167 7.68 0.73 -8.31
CA ALA A 167 8.63 -0.26 -8.83
C ALA A 167 7.93 -1.42 -9.56
N VAL A 168 6.73 -1.81 -9.14
CA VAL A 168 5.95 -2.90 -9.76
C VAL A 168 5.12 -2.40 -10.95
N ARG A 169 4.56 -1.19 -10.85
CA ARG A 169 3.70 -0.56 -11.88
C ARG A 169 4.09 0.90 -12.12
N PRO A 170 5.23 1.15 -12.79
CA PRO A 170 5.73 2.50 -13.05
C PRO A 170 4.84 3.31 -14.00
N ASP A 171 4.05 2.62 -14.83
CA ASP A 171 3.12 3.17 -15.81
C ASP A 171 1.81 3.66 -15.17
N LEU A 172 1.45 3.18 -13.97
CA LEU A 172 0.15 3.43 -13.37
C LEU A 172 0.17 4.75 -12.57
N PRO A 173 -0.69 5.73 -12.90
CA PRO A 173 -0.83 6.94 -12.10
C PRO A 173 -1.20 6.64 -10.65
N GLN A 174 -0.55 7.33 -9.72
CA GLN A 174 -0.80 7.21 -8.29
C GLN A 174 -1.23 8.54 -7.71
N VAL A 175 -2.19 8.52 -6.77
CA VAL A 175 -2.72 9.70 -6.08
C VAL A 175 -2.66 9.47 -4.57
N GLY A 176 -2.11 10.43 -3.82
CA GLY A 176 -2.13 10.45 -2.37
C GLY A 176 -3.32 11.23 -1.84
N CYS A 177 -4.07 10.63 -0.90
CA CYS A 177 -5.13 11.27 -0.14
C CYS A 177 -4.69 11.35 1.32
N PHE A 178 -4.79 12.54 1.94
CA PHE A 178 -4.16 12.83 3.22
C PHE A 178 -5.18 12.88 4.36
N ASP A 179 -4.92 12.17 5.45
CA ASP A 179 -5.81 12.19 6.62
C ASP A 179 -5.92 13.60 7.23
N THR A 180 -4.83 14.38 7.17
CA THR A 180 -4.78 15.76 7.64
C THR A 180 -5.68 16.71 6.87
N ALA A 181 -6.16 16.34 5.67
CA ALA A 181 -7.13 17.11 4.91
C ALA A 181 -8.43 17.36 5.70
N PHE A 182 -8.84 16.40 6.54
CA PHE A 182 -10.04 16.50 7.38
C PHE A 182 -9.98 17.69 8.36
N HIS A 183 -8.79 18.09 8.79
CA HIS A 183 -8.60 19.20 9.73
C HIS A 183 -8.39 20.56 9.03
N HIS A 184 -8.26 20.57 7.71
CA HIS A 184 -8.13 21.80 6.95
C HIS A 184 -9.47 22.54 6.92
N GLY A 185 -9.49 23.79 7.39
CA GLY A 185 -10.71 24.61 7.38
C GLY A 185 -11.58 24.47 8.63
N GLN A 186 -11.15 23.72 9.65
CA GLN A 186 -11.81 23.81 10.95
C GLN A 186 -11.50 25.16 11.59
N PRO A 187 -12.51 25.89 12.14
CA PRO A 187 -12.26 27.15 12.87
C PRO A 187 -11.35 26.86 14.06
N GLU A 188 -10.38 27.74 14.28
CA GLU A 188 -9.65 27.73 15.56
C GLU A 188 -10.66 27.86 16.68
N LEU A 189 -10.84 26.79 17.44
CA LEU A 189 -11.60 26.86 18.68
C LEU A 189 -10.77 27.69 19.65
N ALA A 190 -11.28 28.89 19.97
CA ALA A 190 -10.73 29.81 20.96
C ALA A 190 -10.71 29.18 22.36
#